data_db4ef35971b6b5bf16ffbab7f1954e28
#
_entry.id   db4ef35971b6b5bf16ffbab7f1954e28
#
_cell.length_a   1.000
_cell.length_b   1.000
_cell.length_c   1.000
_cell.angle_alpha   90.00
_cell.angle_beta   90.00
_cell.angle_gamma   90.00
#
_symmetry.space_group_name_H-M   'P 1'
#
loop_
_entity.id
_entity.type
_entity.pdbx_description
1 polymer ?
#
loop_
_entity_poly.entity_id
_entity_poly.type
_entity_poly.pdbx_seq_one_letter_code
_entity_poly.pdbx_strand_id
1 'polypeptide(L)'
;MIETYHLSRLYNRGVYALRDLSLTIDKGEFMFLTGPSGAGKSTFLRLMLREDLPSEGTLKVAGRDLAELSSSQVQAYRRTVGFVFQDFRLIPRFTVFQNVSFVMRVLGVGVAAQQRKTFQVLKWVGLQHRMNAYPEELSGGEQQRIAIARALVNDPQIVLADEPTGNLDPDLSLEIMNLFREINARGTTVVVATHDRELIRRVGRRAITLDHGRVVEVA
;
A
#
# COMPACT_ATOMS: atom_id res chain seq x y z
N MET A 1 0.49 -3.20 -15.58
CA MET A 1 0.48 -4.01 -14.33
C MET A 1 -0.91 -4.07 -13.72
N ILE A 2 -1.57 -2.93 -13.57
CA ILE A 2 -2.94 -2.80 -13.04
C ILE A 2 -3.76 -2.12 -14.13
N GLU A 3 -4.92 -2.66 -14.46
CA GLU A 3 -5.81 -2.15 -15.50
C GLU A 3 -7.25 -2.14 -14.98
N THR A 4 -7.94 -1.03 -15.17
CA THR A 4 -9.37 -0.92 -14.87
C THR A 4 -10.14 -0.53 -16.12
N TYR A 5 -11.30 -1.12 -16.29
CA TYR A 5 -12.21 -0.87 -17.41
C TYR A 5 -13.61 -0.60 -16.87
N HIS A 6 -14.08 0.64 -17.00
CA HIS A 6 -15.41 1.09 -16.53
C HIS A 6 -15.70 0.68 -15.08
N LEU A 7 -14.67 0.68 -14.24
CA LEU A 7 -14.74 0.19 -12.86
C LEU A 7 -15.63 1.09 -12.03
N SER A 8 -16.68 0.52 -11.44
CA SER A 8 -17.57 1.23 -10.53
C SER A 8 -17.75 0.47 -9.21
N ARG A 9 -17.88 1.22 -8.12
CA ARG A 9 -18.24 0.66 -6.82
C ARG A 9 -19.37 1.44 -6.20
N LEU A 10 -20.51 0.79 -6.07
CA LEU A 10 -21.72 1.28 -5.44
C LEU A 10 -21.85 0.68 -4.04
N TYR A 11 -22.01 1.51 -3.03
CA TYR A 11 -22.33 1.05 -1.67
C TYR A 11 -23.84 1.15 -1.40
N ASN A 12 -24.29 0.52 -0.33
CA ASN A 12 -25.69 0.58 0.12
C ASN A 12 -26.16 2.05 0.21
N ARG A 13 -27.39 2.33 -0.24
CA ARG A 13 -28.02 3.65 -0.37
C ARG A 13 -27.75 4.38 -1.70
N GLY A 14 -27.23 3.72 -2.72
CA GLY A 14 -27.07 4.33 -4.06
C GLY A 14 -25.91 5.31 -4.18
N VAL A 15 -24.94 5.27 -3.26
CA VAL A 15 -23.75 6.14 -3.30
C VAL A 15 -22.64 5.45 -4.07
N TYR A 16 -22.23 6.04 -5.19
CA TYR A 16 -21.04 5.60 -5.91
C TYR A 16 -19.79 6.11 -5.20
N ALA A 17 -18.95 5.20 -4.73
CA ALA A 17 -17.61 5.52 -4.23
C ALA A 17 -16.58 5.59 -5.36
N LEU A 18 -16.79 4.80 -6.43
CA LEU A 18 -16.08 4.90 -7.71
C LEU A 18 -17.11 4.79 -8.83
N ARG A 19 -16.88 5.54 -9.91
CA ARG A 19 -17.81 5.61 -11.02
C ARG A 19 -17.07 5.70 -12.35
N ASP A 20 -17.19 4.64 -13.16
CA ASP A 20 -16.68 4.59 -14.53
C ASP A 20 -15.16 4.88 -14.61
N LEU A 21 -14.38 4.23 -13.74
CA LEU A 21 -12.94 4.43 -13.64
C LEU A 21 -12.21 3.55 -14.65
N SER A 22 -11.54 4.17 -15.63
CA SER A 22 -10.68 3.47 -16.58
C SER A 22 -9.28 4.06 -16.50
N LEU A 23 -8.30 3.26 -16.05
CA LEU A 23 -6.90 3.67 -15.92
C LEU A 23 -5.97 2.47 -16.05
N THR A 24 -4.72 2.77 -16.35
CA THR A 24 -3.62 1.78 -16.39
C THR A 24 -2.46 2.27 -15.55
N ILE A 25 -1.88 1.35 -14.77
CA ILE A 25 -0.65 1.55 -14.00
C ILE A 25 0.34 0.49 -14.48
N ASP A 26 1.50 0.92 -14.97
CA ASP A 26 2.50 0.03 -15.53
C ASP A 26 3.28 -0.72 -14.44
N LYS A 27 3.93 -1.82 -14.83
CA LYS A 27 4.81 -2.56 -13.92
C LYS A 27 6.03 -1.71 -13.57
N GLY A 28 6.32 -1.61 -12.27
CA GLY A 28 7.42 -0.78 -11.77
C GLY A 28 7.11 0.73 -11.80
N GLU A 29 5.87 1.11 -12.02
CA GLU A 29 5.44 2.51 -11.94
C GLU A 29 5.29 2.95 -10.48
N PHE A 30 5.63 4.21 -10.20
CA PHE A 30 5.28 4.90 -8.97
C PHE A 30 4.23 5.95 -9.27
N MET A 31 3.04 5.80 -8.70
CA MET A 31 1.89 6.66 -8.97
C MET A 31 1.25 7.15 -7.68
N PHE A 32 0.83 8.41 -7.68
CA PHE A 32 -0.04 8.97 -6.66
C PHE A 32 -1.51 8.89 -7.06
N LEU A 33 -2.35 8.52 -6.11
CA LEU A 33 -3.80 8.64 -6.20
C LEU A 33 -4.23 9.77 -5.27
N THR A 34 -4.67 10.90 -5.82
CA THR A 34 -5.00 12.09 -5.04
C THR A 34 -6.48 12.47 -5.17
N GLY A 35 -6.90 13.44 -4.38
CA GLY A 35 -8.27 13.96 -4.35
C GLY A 35 -8.75 14.23 -2.93
N PRO A 36 -9.88 14.94 -2.77
CA PRO A 36 -10.43 15.28 -1.46
C PRO A 36 -10.80 14.03 -0.64
N SER A 37 -11.09 14.24 0.65
CA SER A 37 -11.65 13.17 1.48
C SER A 37 -12.95 12.68 0.88
N GLY A 38 -13.18 11.36 0.86
CA GLY A 38 -14.36 10.76 0.23
C GLY A 38 -14.31 10.64 -1.30
N ALA A 39 -13.24 11.06 -1.97
CA ALA A 39 -13.12 10.97 -3.44
C ALA A 39 -13.05 9.53 -4.00
N GLY A 40 -12.90 8.50 -3.14
CA GLY A 40 -12.85 7.10 -3.56
C GLY A 40 -11.47 6.45 -3.47
N LYS A 41 -10.42 7.17 -3.02
CA LYS A 41 -9.04 6.67 -2.94
C LYS A 41 -8.92 5.35 -2.18
N SER A 42 -9.35 5.32 -0.92
CA SER A 42 -9.29 4.09 -0.09
C SER A 42 -10.18 2.98 -0.63
N THR A 43 -11.30 3.31 -1.29
CA THR A 43 -12.14 2.31 -1.97
C THR A 43 -11.37 1.65 -3.12
N PHE A 44 -10.66 2.43 -3.94
CA PHE A 44 -9.82 1.88 -5.00
C PHE A 44 -8.73 0.95 -4.45
N LEU A 45 -8.04 1.36 -3.37
CA LEU A 45 -7.04 0.51 -2.72
C LEU A 45 -7.65 -0.79 -2.16
N ARG A 46 -8.86 -0.75 -1.59
CA ARG A 46 -9.58 -1.94 -1.10
C ARG A 46 -9.97 -2.91 -2.22
N LEU A 47 -10.39 -2.40 -3.36
CA LEU A 47 -10.65 -3.21 -4.55
C LEU A 47 -9.36 -3.89 -5.02
N MET A 48 -8.23 -3.15 -5.04
CA MET A 48 -6.92 -3.71 -5.38
C MET A 48 -6.44 -4.77 -4.39
N LEU A 49 -6.80 -4.68 -3.10
CA LEU A 49 -6.56 -5.75 -2.11
C LEU A 49 -7.56 -6.92 -2.20
N ARG A 50 -8.57 -6.79 -3.06
CA ARG A 50 -9.68 -7.75 -3.10
C ARG A 50 -10.41 -7.86 -1.74
N GLU A 51 -10.34 -6.80 -0.91
CA GLU A 51 -11.19 -6.68 0.29
C GLU A 51 -12.63 -6.39 -0.08
N ASP A 52 -12.82 -5.78 -1.25
CA ASP A 52 -14.09 -5.45 -1.83
C ASP A 52 -14.14 -5.92 -3.29
N LEU A 53 -15.33 -5.94 -3.87
CA LEU A 53 -15.56 -6.30 -5.27
C LEU A 53 -16.11 -5.10 -6.04
N PRO A 54 -15.78 -4.93 -7.32
CA PRO A 54 -16.46 -3.96 -8.15
C PRO A 54 -17.96 -4.30 -8.25
N SER A 55 -18.80 -3.26 -8.37
CA SER A 55 -20.20 -3.42 -8.70
C SER A 55 -20.43 -3.55 -10.20
N GLU A 56 -19.56 -2.88 -10.97
CA GLU A 56 -19.55 -2.90 -12.44
C GLU A 56 -18.13 -2.75 -12.95
N GLY A 57 -17.88 -3.19 -14.18
CA GLY A 57 -16.57 -3.11 -14.82
C GLY A 57 -15.58 -4.15 -14.31
N THR A 58 -14.32 -3.96 -14.66
CA THR A 58 -13.26 -4.96 -14.45
C THR A 58 -12.03 -4.33 -13.81
N LEU A 59 -11.41 -5.06 -12.89
CA LEU A 59 -10.10 -4.73 -12.32
C LEU A 59 -9.15 -5.92 -12.52
N LYS A 60 -8.16 -5.73 -13.40
CA LYS A 60 -7.12 -6.73 -13.66
C LYS A 60 -5.81 -6.33 -13.01
N VAL A 61 -5.12 -7.31 -12.42
CA VAL A 61 -3.75 -7.17 -11.91
C VAL A 61 -2.90 -8.29 -12.47
N ALA A 62 -1.78 -7.93 -13.09
CA ALA A 62 -0.91 -8.86 -13.80
C ALA A 62 -1.70 -9.76 -14.80
N GLY A 63 -2.65 -9.16 -15.52
CA GLY A 63 -3.51 -9.82 -16.50
C GLY A 63 -4.64 -10.67 -15.94
N ARG A 64 -4.79 -10.77 -14.62
CA ARG A 64 -5.85 -11.57 -13.96
C ARG A 64 -6.95 -10.67 -13.45
N ASP A 65 -8.20 -11.00 -13.78
CA ASP A 65 -9.36 -10.33 -13.19
C ASP A 65 -9.49 -10.69 -11.70
N LEU A 66 -9.49 -9.69 -10.84
CA LEU A 66 -9.59 -9.92 -9.40
C LEU A 66 -10.98 -10.44 -8.98
N ALA A 67 -12.04 -10.15 -9.74
CA ALA A 67 -13.38 -10.60 -9.44
C ALA A 67 -13.52 -12.13 -9.62
N GLU A 68 -12.78 -12.71 -10.57
CA GLU A 68 -12.84 -14.13 -10.92
C GLU A 68 -11.99 -15.04 -10.00
N LEU A 69 -11.19 -14.45 -9.11
CA LEU A 69 -10.31 -15.23 -8.23
C LEU A 69 -11.11 -16.03 -7.20
N SER A 70 -10.83 -17.31 -7.08
CA SER A 70 -11.33 -18.16 -5.99
C SER A 70 -10.71 -17.72 -4.64
N SER A 71 -11.30 -18.13 -3.52
CA SER A 71 -10.81 -17.77 -2.17
C SER A 71 -9.35 -18.14 -1.93
N SER A 72 -8.88 -19.28 -2.42
CA SER A 72 -7.48 -19.69 -2.32
C SER A 72 -6.56 -18.84 -3.19
N GLN A 73 -6.99 -18.45 -4.39
CA GLN A 73 -6.26 -17.56 -5.29
C GLN A 73 -6.20 -16.14 -4.74
N VAL A 74 -7.25 -15.64 -4.06
CA VAL A 74 -7.21 -14.34 -3.36
C VAL A 74 -6.14 -14.34 -2.27
N GLN A 75 -6.02 -15.42 -1.49
CA GLN A 75 -4.95 -15.51 -0.48
C GLN A 75 -3.56 -15.52 -1.12
N ALA A 76 -3.38 -16.25 -2.22
CA ALA A 76 -2.12 -16.25 -2.97
C ALA A 76 -1.81 -14.85 -3.56
N TYR A 77 -2.81 -14.17 -4.12
CA TYR A 77 -2.69 -12.82 -4.64
C TYR A 77 -2.27 -11.81 -3.56
N ARG A 78 -2.95 -11.79 -2.40
CA ARG A 78 -2.64 -10.88 -1.29
C ARG A 78 -1.20 -11.01 -0.78
N ARG A 79 -0.58 -12.17 -0.95
CA ARG A 79 0.85 -12.37 -0.60
C ARG A 79 1.80 -11.60 -1.52
N THR A 80 1.35 -11.21 -2.71
CA THR A 80 2.12 -10.43 -3.68
C THR A 80 1.92 -8.92 -3.53
N VAL A 81 1.04 -8.50 -2.62
CA VAL A 81 0.71 -7.09 -2.36
C VAL A 81 1.11 -6.72 -0.93
N GLY A 82 1.98 -5.73 -0.80
CA GLY A 82 2.26 -5.08 0.47
C GLY A 82 1.28 -3.92 0.70
N PHE A 83 0.75 -3.79 1.92
CA PHE A 83 -0.14 -2.68 2.25
C PHE A 83 0.37 -1.89 3.45
N VAL A 84 0.40 -0.56 3.32
CA VAL A 84 0.80 0.39 4.35
C VAL A 84 -0.40 1.25 4.72
N PHE A 85 -0.82 1.18 5.98
CA PHE A 85 -1.96 1.91 6.52
C PHE A 85 -1.54 3.25 7.13
N GLN A 86 -2.46 4.21 7.15
CA GLN A 86 -2.27 5.51 7.79
C GLN A 86 -2.03 5.41 9.30
N ASP A 87 -2.72 4.50 9.98
CA ASP A 87 -2.67 4.26 11.42
C ASP A 87 -1.66 3.17 11.85
N PHE A 88 -0.67 2.89 10.99
CA PHE A 88 0.40 1.90 11.13
C PHE A 88 -0.08 0.46 11.35
N ARG A 89 -1.14 0.23 12.09
CA ARG A 89 -1.71 -1.08 12.49
C ARG A 89 -0.66 -2.05 13.01
N LEU A 90 0.25 -1.55 13.84
CA LEU A 90 1.19 -2.39 14.54
C LEU A 90 0.47 -3.15 15.66
N ILE A 91 0.90 -4.38 15.93
CA ILE A 91 0.39 -5.19 17.01
C ILE A 91 1.10 -4.75 18.30
N PRO A 92 0.41 -4.11 19.30
CA PRO A 92 1.07 -3.47 20.43
C PRO A 92 1.88 -4.44 21.30
N ARG A 93 1.44 -5.69 21.40
CA ARG A 93 2.09 -6.74 22.22
C ARG A 93 3.26 -7.44 21.52
N PHE A 94 3.57 -7.04 20.29
CA PHE A 94 4.67 -7.60 19.49
C PHE A 94 5.82 -6.60 19.44
N THR A 95 7.03 -7.13 19.55
CA THR A 95 8.22 -6.33 19.28
C THR A 95 8.25 -5.91 17.80
N VAL A 96 9.14 -4.99 17.46
CA VAL A 96 9.44 -4.59 16.07
C VAL A 96 9.71 -5.83 15.20
N PHE A 97 10.59 -6.70 15.66
CA PHE A 97 10.91 -7.95 14.96
C PHE A 97 9.67 -8.81 14.74
N GLN A 98 8.85 -8.97 15.77
CA GLN A 98 7.64 -9.79 15.70
C GLN A 98 6.60 -9.19 14.77
N ASN A 99 6.42 -7.85 14.77
CA ASN A 99 5.51 -7.17 13.86
C ASN A 99 5.85 -7.41 12.39
N VAL A 100 7.13 -7.38 12.04
CA VAL A 100 7.59 -7.61 10.67
C VAL A 100 7.56 -9.09 10.31
N SER A 101 8.06 -9.98 11.19
CA SER A 101 8.15 -11.42 10.92
C SER A 101 6.80 -12.14 10.93
N PHE A 102 5.77 -11.55 11.55
CA PHE A 102 4.45 -12.18 11.72
C PHE A 102 3.84 -12.67 10.42
N VAL A 103 3.94 -11.88 9.37
CA VAL A 103 3.40 -12.24 8.04
C VAL A 103 4.04 -13.52 7.53
N MET A 104 5.37 -13.64 7.63
CA MET A 104 6.10 -14.85 7.22
C MET A 104 5.75 -16.05 8.10
N ARG A 105 5.56 -15.84 9.41
CA ARG A 105 5.15 -16.90 10.35
C ARG A 105 3.79 -17.47 9.97
N VAL A 106 2.81 -16.62 9.65
CA VAL A 106 1.47 -17.05 9.19
C VAL A 106 1.55 -17.84 7.87
N LEU A 107 2.54 -17.53 7.03
CA LEU A 107 2.78 -18.24 5.76
C LEU A 107 3.58 -19.54 5.93
N GLY A 108 3.94 -19.93 7.16
CA GLY A 108 4.69 -21.17 7.42
C GLY A 108 6.17 -21.10 7.02
N VAL A 109 6.74 -19.92 6.84
CA VAL A 109 8.17 -19.75 6.54
C VAL A 109 9.00 -20.21 7.73
N GLY A 110 10.06 -20.98 7.50
CA GLY A 110 10.95 -21.50 8.55
C GLY A 110 11.66 -20.38 9.34
N VAL A 111 11.92 -20.61 10.63
CA VAL A 111 12.44 -19.61 11.58
C VAL A 111 13.72 -18.94 11.10
N ALA A 112 14.68 -19.70 10.58
CA ALA A 112 15.95 -19.14 10.08
C ALA A 112 15.74 -18.14 8.91
N ALA A 113 14.79 -18.42 8.02
CA ALA A 113 14.45 -17.52 6.92
C ALA A 113 13.70 -16.27 7.44
N GLN A 114 12.80 -16.44 8.42
CA GLN A 114 12.15 -15.30 9.10
C GLN A 114 13.20 -14.36 9.71
N GLN A 115 14.14 -14.89 10.48
CA GLN A 115 15.18 -14.09 11.12
C GLN A 115 16.01 -13.31 10.09
N ARG A 116 16.51 -13.99 9.05
CA ARG A 116 17.34 -13.37 8.03
C ARG A 116 16.60 -12.27 7.27
N LYS A 117 15.39 -12.56 6.76
CA LYS A 117 14.61 -11.59 5.98
C LYS A 117 14.15 -10.41 6.83
N THR A 118 13.67 -10.65 8.05
CA THR A 118 13.26 -9.57 8.96
C THR A 118 14.44 -8.64 9.27
N PHE A 119 15.61 -9.20 9.59
CA PHE A 119 16.79 -8.38 9.84
C PHE A 119 17.18 -7.55 8.61
N GLN A 120 17.17 -8.15 7.41
CA GLN A 120 17.49 -7.44 6.16
C GLN A 120 16.55 -6.27 5.91
N VAL A 121 15.23 -6.46 6.08
CA VAL A 121 14.25 -5.38 5.85
C VAL A 121 14.35 -4.32 6.93
N LEU A 122 14.53 -4.71 8.21
CA LEU A 122 14.74 -3.75 9.30
C LEU A 122 16.02 -2.91 9.10
N LYS A 123 17.09 -3.53 8.60
CA LYS A 123 18.31 -2.80 8.23
C LYS A 123 18.06 -1.81 7.10
N TRP A 124 17.26 -2.19 6.10
CA TRP A 124 16.92 -1.31 5.00
C TRP A 124 16.13 -0.08 5.45
N VAL A 125 15.15 -0.23 6.34
CA VAL A 125 14.41 0.91 6.91
C VAL A 125 15.14 1.61 8.07
N GLY A 126 16.37 1.20 8.42
CA GLY A 126 17.23 1.83 9.44
C GLY A 126 16.87 1.46 10.90
N LEU A 127 16.06 0.41 11.13
CA LEU A 127 15.53 0.08 12.45
C LEU A 127 16.04 -1.25 13.03
N GLN A 128 17.16 -1.81 12.51
CA GLN A 128 17.73 -3.06 13.03
C GLN A 128 18.14 -2.98 14.50
N HIS A 129 18.49 -1.78 14.98
CA HIS A 129 18.88 -1.55 16.38
C HIS A 129 17.67 -1.47 17.33
N ARG A 130 16.46 -1.32 16.80
CA ARG A 130 15.19 -1.25 17.56
C ARG A 130 14.39 -2.56 17.52
N MET A 131 14.96 -3.65 17.02
CA MET A 131 14.23 -4.90 16.74
C MET A 131 13.51 -5.49 17.97
N ASN A 132 13.99 -5.23 19.18
CA ASN A 132 13.42 -5.71 20.43
C ASN A 132 12.47 -4.71 21.10
N ALA A 133 12.36 -3.47 20.59
CA ALA A 133 11.46 -2.46 21.13
C ALA A 133 9.99 -2.78 20.81
N TYR A 134 9.08 -2.25 21.61
CA TYR A 134 7.65 -2.31 21.37
C TYR A 134 7.15 -1.05 20.67
N PRO A 135 5.99 -1.09 19.97
CA PRO A 135 5.45 0.05 19.25
C PRO A 135 5.31 1.35 20.07
N GLU A 136 4.97 1.24 21.34
CA GLU A 136 4.81 2.36 22.27
C GLU A 136 6.12 3.10 22.60
N GLU A 137 7.27 2.45 22.39
CA GLU A 137 8.60 3.01 22.61
C GLU A 137 9.14 3.76 21.38
N LEU A 138 8.34 3.91 20.32
CA LEU A 138 8.77 4.38 19.01
C LEU A 138 8.06 5.68 18.61
N SER A 139 8.78 6.56 17.93
CA SER A 139 8.21 7.73 17.27
C SER A 139 7.25 7.32 16.14
N GLY A 140 6.37 8.23 15.71
CA GLY A 140 5.46 7.99 14.59
C GLY A 140 6.20 7.63 13.29
N GLY A 141 7.32 8.30 13.00
CA GLY A 141 8.16 7.98 11.84
C GLY A 141 8.79 6.58 11.92
N GLU A 142 9.25 6.15 13.11
CA GLU A 142 9.74 4.78 13.31
C GLU A 142 8.63 3.75 13.16
N GLN A 143 7.44 4.00 13.71
CA GLN A 143 6.28 3.12 13.54
C GLN A 143 5.89 2.98 12.06
N GLN A 144 5.92 4.07 11.30
CA GLN A 144 5.66 4.04 9.86
C GLN A 144 6.71 3.23 9.10
N ARG A 145 7.99 3.39 9.41
CA ARG A 145 9.07 2.58 8.82
C ARG A 145 8.88 1.09 9.10
N ILE A 146 8.37 0.71 10.29
CA ILE A 146 8.05 -0.69 10.61
C ILE A 146 6.85 -1.18 9.82
N ALA A 147 5.80 -0.37 9.65
CA ALA A 147 4.65 -0.72 8.82
C ALA A 147 5.09 -0.98 7.36
N ILE A 148 6.01 -0.16 6.83
CA ILE A 148 6.62 -0.36 5.52
C ILE A 148 7.46 -1.64 5.50
N ALA A 149 8.32 -1.87 6.50
CA ALA A 149 9.12 -3.10 6.60
C ALA A 149 8.24 -4.36 6.60
N ARG A 150 7.13 -4.33 7.34
CA ARG A 150 6.14 -5.42 7.36
C ARG A 150 5.51 -5.65 5.98
N ALA A 151 5.22 -4.58 5.24
CA ALA A 151 4.68 -4.69 3.88
C ALA A 151 5.69 -5.28 2.89
N LEU A 152 6.99 -5.06 3.09
CA LEU A 152 8.07 -5.47 2.18
C LEU A 152 8.62 -6.87 2.43
N VAL A 153 8.43 -7.44 3.62
CA VAL A 153 9.14 -8.66 4.06
C VAL A 153 8.90 -9.90 3.18
N ASN A 154 7.82 -9.91 2.40
CA ASN A 154 7.48 -10.96 1.45
C ASN A 154 7.86 -10.63 -0.01
N ASP A 155 8.71 -9.64 -0.24
CA ASP A 155 9.12 -9.22 -1.59
C ASP A 155 7.92 -8.95 -2.51
N PRO A 156 7.00 -8.01 -2.15
CA PRO A 156 5.76 -7.79 -2.89
C PRO A 156 6.03 -7.22 -4.28
N GLN A 157 5.17 -7.57 -5.26
CA GLN A 157 5.19 -6.99 -6.61
C GLN A 157 4.55 -5.60 -6.65
N ILE A 158 3.62 -5.36 -5.72
CA ILE A 158 2.87 -4.11 -5.60
C ILE A 158 2.89 -3.67 -4.14
N VAL A 159 3.16 -2.40 -3.91
CA VAL A 159 2.95 -1.74 -2.60
C VAL A 159 1.85 -0.70 -2.75
N LEU A 160 0.83 -0.84 -1.92
CA LEU A 160 -0.27 0.10 -1.77
C LEU A 160 -0.11 0.84 -0.45
N ALA A 161 -0.24 2.15 -0.44
CA ALA A 161 -0.17 2.95 0.77
C ALA A 161 -1.37 3.91 0.84
N ASP A 162 -2.10 3.88 1.94
CA ASP A 162 -3.25 4.76 2.19
C ASP A 162 -2.83 5.83 3.21
N GLU A 163 -2.67 7.08 2.75
CA GLU A 163 -2.23 8.25 3.53
C GLU A 163 -1.00 7.97 4.43
N PRO A 164 0.11 7.41 3.87
CA PRO A 164 1.21 6.89 4.70
C PRO A 164 2.00 7.96 5.46
N THR A 165 1.73 9.22 5.22
CA THR A 165 2.39 10.38 5.85
C THR A 165 1.42 11.28 6.61
N GLY A 166 0.14 10.91 6.69
CA GLY A 166 -0.91 11.75 7.27
C GLY A 166 -0.75 12.11 8.75
N ASN A 167 0.11 11.37 9.48
CA ASN A 167 0.39 11.60 10.90
C ASN A 167 1.84 12.05 11.17
N LEU A 168 2.56 12.48 10.11
CA LEU A 168 3.98 12.81 10.18
C LEU A 168 4.19 14.30 9.83
N ASP A 169 5.26 14.88 10.36
CA ASP A 169 5.71 16.19 9.94
C ASP A 169 6.25 16.19 8.49
N PRO A 170 6.42 17.37 7.86
CA PRO A 170 6.83 17.46 6.45
C PRO A 170 8.20 16.83 6.15
N ASP A 171 9.16 16.89 7.06
CA ASP A 171 10.50 16.34 6.84
C ASP A 171 10.49 14.82 6.89
N LEU A 172 9.85 14.24 7.91
CA LEU A 172 9.63 12.80 7.99
C LEU A 172 8.77 12.28 6.82
N SER A 173 7.81 13.06 6.34
CA SER A 173 7.01 12.72 5.17
C SER A 173 7.87 12.55 3.92
N LEU A 174 8.84 13.44 3.70
CA LEU A 174 9.78 13.32 2.59
C LEU A 174 10.70 12.11 2.74
N GLU A 175 11.17 11.81 3.96
CA GLU A 175 11.98 10.61 4.22
C GLU A 175 11.20 9.33 3.89
N ILE A 176 9.94 9.25 4.29
CA ILE A 176 9.05 8.11 3.96
C ILE A 176 8.83 8.00 2.45
N MET A 177 8.63 9.13 1.74
CA MET A 177 8.50 9.10 0.28
C MET A 177 9.81 8.67 -0.42
N ASN A 178 10.97 9.07 0.10
CA ASN A 178 12.26 8.58 -0.42
C ASN A 178 12.39 7.07 -0.26
N LEU A 179 11.94 6.51 0.87
CA LEU A 179 11.91 5.06 1.06
C LEU A 179 11.00 4.38 0.02
N PHE A 180 9.82 4.93 -0.28
CA PHE A 180 8.97 4.41 -1.36
C PHE A 180 9.63 4.53 -2.75
N ARG A 181 10.41 5.59 -3.01
CA ARG A 181 11.19 5.72 -4.26
C ARG A 181 12.27 4.64 -4.37
N GLU A 182 12.95 4.32 -3.27
CA GLU A 182 13.94 3.23 -3.23
C GLU A 182 13.28 1.86 -3.49
N ILE A 183 12.09 1.61 -2.91
CA ILE A 183 11.31 0.42 -3.15
C ILE A 183 10.95 0.31 -4.64
N ASN A 184 10.46 1.40 -5.21
CA ASN A 184 10.10 1.47 -6.63
C ASN A 184 11.31 1.26 -7.56
N ALA A 185 12.47 1.85 -7.24
CA ALA A 185 13.70 1.69 -8.01
C ALA A 185 14.18 0.22 -8.11
N ARG A 186 13.72 -0.66 -7.21
CA ARG A 186 13.96 -2.10 -7.26
C ARG A 186 12.93 -2.87 -8.10
N GLY A 187 12.02 -2.16 -8.78
CA GLY A 187 11.04 -2.74 -9.70
C GLY A 187 9.67 -3.03 -9.09
N THR A 188 9.43 -2.71 -7.82
CA THR A 188 8.10 -2.81 -7.20
C THR A 188 7.19 -1.71 -7.72
N THR A 189 5.96 -2.03 -8.12
CA THR A 189 4.93 -1.04 -8.45
C THR A 189 4.43 -0.40 -7.16
N VAL A 190 4.39 0.93 -7.09
CA VAL A 190 4.00 1.67 -5.89
C VAL A 190 2.80 2.57 -6.18
N VAL A 191 1.74 2.44 -5.39
CA VAL A 191 0.56 3.31 -5.45
C VAL A 191 0.35 3.94 -4.09
N VAL A 192 0.47 5.26 -4.01
CA VAL A 192 0.30 6.04 -2.78
C VAL A 192 -0.95 6.90 -2.89
N ALA A 193 -1.95 6.62 -2.08
CA ALA A 193 -3.09 7.51 -1.90
C ALA A 193 -2.73 8.61 -0.91
N THR A 194 -2.86 9.87 -1.32
CA THR A 194 -2.67 11.03 -0.44
C THR A 194 -3.40 12.26 -0.98
N HIS A 195 -3.76 13.18 -0.09
CA HIS A 195 -4.32 14.48 -0.44
C HIS A 195 -3.27 15.61 -0.35
N ASP A 196 -2.03 15.30 0.03
CA ASP A 196 -0.94 16.29 0.17
C ASP A 196 -0.35 16.65 -1.21
N ARG A 197 -0.86 17.73 -1.78
CA ARG A 197 -0.42 18.25 -3.09
C ARG A 197 1.02 18.75 -3.09
N GLU A 198 1.50 19.28 -1.94
CA GLU A 198 2.86 19.75 -1.82
C GLU A 198 3.85 18.59 -1.90
N LEU A 199 3.57 17.52 -1.15
CA LEU A 199 4.35 16.29 -1.17
C LEU A 199 4.39 15.68 -2.58
N ILE A 200 3.24 15.60 -3.28
CA ILE A 200 3.16 15.09 -4.67
C ILE A 200 4.08 15.90 -5.59
N ARG A 201 4.04 17.24 -5.52
CA ARG A 201 4.90 18.11 -6.33
C ARG A 201 6.38 17.90 -6.05
N ARG A 202 6.78 17.78 -4.77
CA ARG A 202 8.17 17.54 -4.37
C ARG A 202 8.70 16.19 -4.83
N VAL A 203 7.88 15.17 -4.80
CA VAL A 203 8.26 13.80 -5.24
C VAL A 203 8.32 13.70 -6.76
N GLY A 204 7.46 14.43 -7.50
CA GLY A 204 7.50 14.55 -8.96
C GLY A 204 7.23 13.22 -9.67
N ARG A 205 6.15 12.52 -9.30
CA ARG A 205 5.70 11.29 -9.93
C ARG A 205 4.28 11.48 -10.46
N ARG A 206 3.90 10.65 -11.45
CA ARG A 206 2.55 10.67 -12.03
C ARG A 206 1.50 10.67 -10.92
N ALA A 207 0.50 11.53 -11.07
CA ALA A 207 -0.62 11.64 -10.15
C ALA A 207 -1.95 11.53 -10.90
N ILE A 208 -2.88 10.75 -10.34
CA ILE A 208 -4.26 10.65 -10.81
C ILE A 208 -5.13 11.27 -9.74
N THR A 209 -5.89 12.29 -10.13
CA THR A 209 -6.83 12.98 -9.24
C THR A 209 -8.22 12.39 -9.37
N LEU A 210 -8.76 11.91 -8.25
CA LEU A 210 -10.15 11.50 -8.12
C LEU A 210 -11.00 12.63 -7.54
N ASP A 211 -12.19 12.80 -8.07
CA ASP A 211 -13.27 13.61 -7.48
C ASP A 211 -14.60 12.90 -7.66
N HIS A 212 -15.37 12.77 -6.58
CA HIS A 212 -16.64 12.04 -6.57
C HIS A 212 -16.59 10.68 -7.28
N GLY A 213 -15.51 9.92 -7.08
CA GLY A 213 -15.28 8.60 -7.65
C GLY A 213 -14.91 8.57 -9.13
N ARG A 214 -14.63 9.71 -9.76
CA ARG A 214 -14.21 9.81 -11.17
C ARG A 214 -12.78 10.34 -11.29
N VAL A 215 -12.08 9.96 -12.35
CA VAL A 215 -10.81 10.62 -12.73
C VAL A 215 -11.14 11.99 -13.31
N VAL A 216 -10.53 13.03 -12.73
CA VAL A 216 -10.69 14.42 -13.22
C VAL A 216 -9.40 14.98 -13.79
N GLU A 217 -8.23 14.42 -13.41
CA GLU A 217 -6.93 14.86 -13.87
C GLU A 217 -5.93 13.71 -13.87
N VAL A 218 -5.03 13.70 -14.84
CA VAL A 218 -3.85 12.82 -14.91
C VAL A 218 -2.64 13.71 -15.20
N ALA A 219 -1.72 13.82 -14.23
CA ALA A 219 -0.54 14.67 -14.28
C ALA A 219 0.75 13.87 -14.15
#